data_0fac2c64d17f17e2a0b1b80a484db8dd
#
_entry.id   0fac2c64d17f17e2a0b1b80a484db8dd
#
_cell.length_a   1.000
_cell.length_b   1.000
_cell.length_c   1.000
_cell.angle_alpha   90.00
_cell.angle_beta   90.00
_cell.angle_gamma   90.00
#
_symmetry.space_group_name_H-M   'P 1'
#
loop_
_entity.id
_entity.type
_entity.pdbx_description
1 polymer ?
#
loop_
_entity_poly.entity_id
_entity_poly.type
_entity_poly.pdbx_seq_one_letter_code
_entity_poly.pdbx_strand_id
1 'polypeptide(L)'
;AGLDAMRVSLKEQMEEDAKLTAAYRKLVTEVSHDLRTPLTSLMIYTEILRQGDMEDKEQLENYIDKIHRKAHQIKILSDHIFEYSLVSGREEIELEEAEDMGLIFYDSLSEMAAYLEQQGYGVTRRLQWNGCRIRINQEYISRILDNITSNILKYARQDAPVQIGTVKAEEEEAAGIYFENRIEKDVDDRESTKIGIQSVEKMMQKMGGYCQVEKEEELFKITLWFPAVREE
;
A
#
# COMPACT_ATOMS: atom_id res chain seq x y z
N ALA A 1 5.97 32.56 35.34
CA ALA A 1 6.73 32.23 34.09
C ALA A 1 6.49 30.78 33.60
N GLY A 2 6.62 29.71 34.42
CA GLY A 2 6.43 28.33 34.01
C GLY A 2 4.97 27.95 33.68
N LEU A 3 4.02 28.37 34.51
CA LEU A 3 2.59 28.11 34.33
C LEU A 3 1.99 28.80 33.12
N ASP A 4 2.45 30.02 32.81
CA ASP A 4 1.98 30.76 31.65
C ASP A 4 2.49 30.18 30.35
N ALA A 5 3.75 29.73 30.29
CA ALA A 5 4.31 29.01 29.15
C ALA A 5 3.56 27.70 28.90
N MET A 6 3.24 26.93 29.96
CA MET A 6 2.46 25.71 29.85
C MET A 6 1.02 25.93 29.35
N ARG A 7 0.37 27.03 29.80
CA ARG A 7 -0.98 27.43 29.31
C ARG A 7 -0.95 27.81 27.84
N VAL A 8 0.06 28.52 27.39
CA VAL A 8 0.21 28.93 25.98
C VAL A 8 0.42 27.68 25.12
N SER A 9 1.33 26.79 25.50
CA SER A 9 1.59 25.55 24.78
C SER A 9 0.35 24.64 24.71
N LEU A 10 -0.41 24.53 25.83
CA LEU A 10 -1.63 23.75 25.84
C LEU A 10 -2.72 24.33 24.93
N LYS A 11 -2.82 25.66 24.89
CA LYS A 11 -3.78 26.35 24.03
C LYS A 11 -3.42 26.17 22.54
N GLU A 12 -2.15 26.30 22.20
CA GLU A 12 -1.65 26.04 20.83
C GLU A 12 -1.92 24.60 20.39
N GLN A 13 -1.66 23.62 21.26
CA GLN A 13 -2.00 22.22 20.99
C GLN A 13 -3.51 22.01 20.77
N MET A 14 -4.36 22.58 21.62
CA MET A 14 -5.82 22.47 21.46
C MET A 14 -6.32 23.13 20.18
N GLU A 15 -5.74 24.26 19.75
CA GLU A 15 -6.09 24.92 18.49
C GLU A 15 -5.63 24.11 17.28
N GLU A 16 -4.48 23.46 17.36
CA GLU A 16 -3.95 22.57 16.31
C GLU A 16 -4.80 21.30 16.18
N ASP A 17 -5.13 20.67 17.31
CA ASP A 17 -6.02 19.48 17.33
C ASP A 17 -7.44 19.80 16.83
N ALA A 18 -7.96 21.01 17.14
CA ALA A 18 -9.26 21.44 16.61
C ALA A 18 -9.25 21.65 15.09
N LYS A 19 -8.17 22.26 14.55
CA LYS A 19 -7.99 22.44 13.10
C LYS A 19 -7.87 21.10 12.40
N LEU A 20 -7.10 20.17 12.95
CA LEU A 20 -6.92 18.82 12.41
C LEU A 20 -8.25 18.06 12.39
N THR A 21 -9.00 18.10 13.48
CA THR A 21 -10.33 17.47 13.58
C THR A 21 -11.31 18.05 12.57
N ALA A 22 -11.30 19.36 12.37
CA ALA A 22 -12.17 20.02 11.40
C ALA A 22 -11.80 19.61 9.94
N ALA A 23 -10.50 19.56 9.63
CA ALA A 23 -10.00 19.12 8.34
C ALA A 23 -10.36 17.65 8.08
N TYR A 24 -10.24 16.78 9.08
CA TYR A 24 -10.64 15.37 8.99
C TYR A 24 -12.13 15.22 8.72
N ARG A 25 -13.00 15.92 9.45
CA ARG A 25 -14.45 15.88 9.22
C ARG A 25 -14.82 16.34 7.82
N LYS A 26 -14.17 17.40 7.33
CA LYS A 26 -14.38 17.89 5.97
C LYS A 26 -13.99 16.83 4.93
N LEU A 27 -12.81 16.25 5.07
CA LEU A 27 -12.33 15.17 4.19
C LEU A 27 -13.30 13.98 4.18
N VAL A 28 -13.70 13.46 5.34
CA VAL A 28 -14.64 12.32 5.43
C VAL A 28 -15.96 12.64 4.73
N THR A 29 -16.44 13.88 4.84
CA THR A 29 -17.68 14.31 4.19
C THR A 29 -17.52 14.37 2.67
N GLU A 30 -16.45 14.97 2.17
CA GLU A 30 -16.15 15.08 0.73
C GLU A 30 -15.96 13.68 0.12
N VAL A 31 -15.14 12.85 0.75
CA VAL A 31 -14.89 11.49 0.26
C VAL A 31 -16.14 10.61 0.31
N SER A 32 -16.97 10.75 1.36
CA SER A 32 -18.25 10.00 1.44
C SER A 32 -19.20 10.36 0.29
N HIS A 33 -19.21 11.63 -0.12
CA HIS A 33 -19.97 12.09 -1.29
C HIS A 33 -19.38 11.50 -2.59
N ASP A 34 -18.05 11.58 -2.73
CA ASP A 34 -17.34 11.17 -3.94
C ASP A 34 -17.28 9.64 -4.10
N LEU A 35 -17.36 8.88 -3.00
CA LEU A 35 -17.52 7.42 -3.03
C LEU A 35 -18.94 6.99 -3.44
N ARG A 36 -19.98 7.73 -3.03
CA ARG A 36 -21.38 7.37 -3.32
C ARG A 36 -21.65 7.30 -4.82
N THR A 37 -21.12 8.22 -5.59
CA THR A 37 -21.36 8.32 -7.04
C THR A 37 -20.83 7.10 -7.81
N PRO A 38 -19.56 6.71 -7.73
CA PRO A 38 -19.04 5.53 -8.41
C PRO A 38 -19.67 4.22 -7.87
N LEU A 39 -19.96 4.14 -6.56
CA LEU A 39 -20.60 2.98 -5.96
C LEU A 39 -22.02 2.77 -6.52
N THR A 40 -22.83 3.83 -6.60
CA THR A 40 -24.17 3.78 -7.20
C THR A 40 -24.10 3.33 -8.67
N SER A 41 -23.16 3.87 -9.44
CA SER A 41 -22.94 3.45 -10.84
C SER A 41 -22.56 1.98 -10.96
N LEU A 42 -21.69 1.51 -10.07
CA LEU A 42 -21.25 0.11 -10.01
C LEU A 42 -22.44 -0.80 -9.71
N MET A 43 -23.29 -0.45 -8.73
CA MET A 43 -24.50 -1.21 -8.41
C MET A 43 -25.46 -1.27 -9.61
N ILE A 44 -25.65 -0.17 -10.34
CA ILE A 44 -26.51 -0.14 -11.54
C ILE A 44 -25.94 -1.08 -12.62
N TYR A 45 -24.64 -1.01 -12.92
CA TYR A 45 -24.04 -1.83 -13.96
C TYR A 45 -24.06 -3.34 -13.59
N THR A 46 -23.83 -3.67 -12.34
CA THR A 46 -23.94 -5.07 -11.87
C THR A 46 -25.36 -5.58 -11.91
N GLU A 47 -26.36 -4.73 -11.62
CA GLU A 47 -27.77 -5.11 -11.71
C GLU A 47 -28.19 -5.35 -13.16
N ILE A 48 -27.74 -4.51 -14.10
CA ILE A 48 -27.99 -4.70 -15.54
C ILE A 48 -27.41 -6.05 -16.00
N LEU A 49 -26.17 -6.37 -15.61
CA LEU A 49 -25.55 -7.66 -15.94
C LEU A 49 -26.30 -8.85 -15.31
N ARG A 50 -26.82 -8.70 -14.10
CA ARG A 50 -27.59 -9.73 -13.40
C ARG A 50 -28.94 -10.05 -14.04
N GLN A 51 -29.59 -9.06 -14.65
CA GLN A 51 -30.88 -9.23 -15.34
C GLN A 51 -30.81 -10.01 -16.65
N GLY A 52 -29.63 -10.19 -17.21
CA GLY A 52 -29.30 -11.36 -18.04
C GLY A 52 -29.75 -11.37 -19.50
N ASP A 53 -30.22 -10.27 -20.10
CA ASP A 53 -30.70 -10.22 -21.49
C ASP A 53 -29.65 -9.68 -22.49
N MET A 54 -28.33 -9.85 -22.19
CA MET A 54 -27.29 -9.38 -23.12
C MET A 54 -26.81 -10.52 -24.02
N GLU A 55 -27.40 -10.62 -25.21
CA GLU A 55 -26.92 -11.48 -26.28
C GLU A 55 -25.67 -10.92 -26.99
N ASP A 56 -25.39 -9.60 -26.80
CA ASP A 56 -24.31 -8.91 -27.46
C ASP A 56 -23.06 -8.87 -26.58
N LYS A 57 -22.01 -9.58 -27.04
CA LYS A 57 -20.71 -9.69 -26.36
C LYS A 57 -20.02 -8.33 -26.18
N GLU A 58 -20.15 -7.43 -27.15
CA GLU A 58 -19.55 -6.09 -27.11
C GLU A 58 -20.18 -5.22 -25.99
N GLN A 59 -21.49 -5.34 -25.82
CA GLN A 59 -22.18 -4.65 -24.72
C GLN A 59 -21.75 -5.20 -23.35
N LEU A 60 -21.59 -6.51 -23.22
CA LEU A 60 -21.11 -7.17 -22.00
C LEU A 60 -19.70 -6.66 -21.62
N GLU A 61 -18.77 -6.68 -22.57
CA GLU A 61 -17.41 -6.17 -22.38
C GLU A 61 -17.40 -4.69 -21.95
N ASN A 62 -18.23 -3.85 -22.58
CA ASN A 62 -18.36 -2.45 -22.22
C ASN A 62 -18.86 -2.23 -20.78
N TYR A 63 -19.81 -3.04 -20.28
CA TYR A 63 -20.27 -2.94 -18.90
C TYR A 63 -19.21 -3.43 -17.90
N ILE A 64 -18.48 -4.50 -18.22
CA ILE A 64 -17.35 -4.98 -17.42
C ILE A 64 -16.29 -3.88 -17.30
N ASP A 65 -15.94 -3.21 -18.40
CA ASP A 65 -14.99 -2.10 -18.40
C ASP A 65 -15.48 -0.90 -17.56
N LYS A 66 -16.78 -0.59 -17.62
CA LYS A 66 -17.35 0.46 -16.78
C LYS A 66 -17.28 0.12 -15.30
N ILE A 67 -17.58 -1.14 -14.94
CA ILE A 67 -17.46 -1.65 -13.57
C ILE A 67 -16.01 -1.53 -13.09
N HIS A 68 -15.05 -2.01 -13.89
CA HIS A 68 -13.62 -1.95 -13.56
C HIS A 68 -13.16 -0.51 -13.32
N ARG A 69 -13.52 0.43 -14.20
CA ARG A 69 -13.18 1.86 -14.03
C ARG A 69 -13.79 2.46 -12.75
N LYS A 70 -15.02 2.09 -12.38
CA LYS A 70 -15.67 2.58 -11.16
C LYS A 70 -15.05 1.97 -9.90
N ALA A 71 -14.69 0.69 -9.93
CA ALA A 71 -13.96 0.04 -8.84
C ALA A 71 -12.59 0.70 -8.63
N HIS A 72 -11.86 1.01 -9.71
CA HIS A 72 -10.59 1.72 -9.63
C HIS A 72 -10.73 3.15 -9.05
N GLN A 73 -11.78 3.89 -9.40
CA GLN A 73 -12.07 5.19 -8.78
C GLN A 73 -12.31 5.07 -7.28
N ILE A 74 -13.05 4.06 -6.83
CA ILE A 74 -13.29 3.80 -5.40
C ILE A 74 -11.98 3.48 -4.68
N LYS A 75 -11.11 2.66 -5.29
CA LYS A 75 -9.79 2.35 -4.73
C LYS A 75 -8.97 3.63 -4.52
N ILE A 76 -8.85 4.50 -5.52
CA ILE A 76 -8.10 5.77 -5.41
C ILE A 76 -8.64 6.64 -4.26
N LEU A 77 -9.96 6.77 -4.13
CA LEU A 77 -10.57 7.56 -3.06
C LEU A 77 -10.30 6.94 -1.68
N SER A 78 -10.34 5.61 -1.57
CA SER A 78 -9.99 4.90 -0.34
C SER A 78 -8.53 5.11 0.06
N ASP A 79 -7.63 5.07 -0.92
CA ASP A 79 -6.20 5.29 -0.70
C ASP A 79 -5.94 6.73 -0.21
N HIS A 80 -6.61 7.74 -0.75
CA HIS A 80 -6.53 9.12 -0.28
C HIS A 80 -6.97 9.29 1.18
N ILE A 81 -8.08 8.63 1.59
CA ILE A 81 -8.53 8.67 3.00
C ILE A 81 -7.46 8.08 3.90
N PHE A 82 -6.95 6.95 3.51
CA PHE A 82 -5.95 6.23 4.28
C PHE A 82 -4.66 7.04 4.42
N GLU A 83 -4.16 7.64 3.33
CA GLU A 83 -2.98 8.51 3.38
C GLU A 83 -3.18 9.71 4.31
N TYR A 84 -4.36 10.33 4.24
CA TYR A 84 -4.69 11.40 5.17
C TYR A 84 -4.70 10.93 6.64
N SER A 85 -5.25 9.77 6.90
CA SER A 85 -5.23 9.12 8.23
C SER A 85 -3.81 8.87 8.72
N LEU A 86 -2.93 8.38 7.85
CA LEU A 86 -1.51 8.18 8.17
C LEU A 86 -0.77 9.48 8.50
N VAL A 87 -1.10 10.58 7.81
CA VAL A 87 -0.47 11.89 8.04
C VAL A 87 -1.00 12.55 9.31
N SER A 88 -2.31 12.42 9.55
CA SER A 88 -3.02 13.09 10.65
C SER A 88 -2.93 12.34 11.97
N GLY A 89 -2.67 11.02 11.91
CA GLY A 89 -2.77 10.14 13.07
C GLY A 89 -1.52 10.19 13.94
N ARG A 90 -1.66 10.78 15.13
CA ARG A 90 -0.82 10.49 16.30
C ARG A 90 -1.15 9.13 16.93
N GLU A 91 -2.09 8.40 16.36
CA GLU A 91 -2.52 7.11 16.89
C GLU A 91 -1.39 6.10 16.76
N GLU A 92 -1.00 5.54 17.88
CA GLU A 92 -0.18 4.34 17.93
C GLU A 92 -1.00 3.21 17.30
N ILE A 93 -0.41 2.55 16.30
CA ILE A 93 -1.05 1.38 15.69
C ILE A 93 -0.87 0.19 16.61
N GLU A 94 -1.88 -0.64 16.68
CA GLU A 94 -1.77 -1.95 17.33
C GLU A 94 -0.95 -2.89 16.43
N LEU A 95 0.18 -3.36 16.97
CA LEU A 95 0.98 -4.39 16.30
C LEU A 95 0.57 -5.75 16.85
N GLU A 96 0.48 -6.72 15.96
CA GLU A 96 0.22 -8.11 16.32
C GLU A 96 1.38 -8.71 17.11
N GLU A 97 1.14 -9.83 17.76
CA GLU A 97 2.20 -10.57 18.45
C GLU A 97 3.31 -10.96 17.47
N ALA A 98 4.54 -11.06 17.99
CA ALA A 98 5.66 -11.41 17.15
C ALA A 98 5.52 -12.83 16.59
N GLU A 99 5.61 -12.97 15.28
CA GLU A 99 5.49 -14.23 14.55
C GLU A 99 6.63 -14.41 13.55
N ASP A 100 6.86 -15.65 13.11
CA ASP A 100 7.86 -15.97 12.09
C ASP A 100 7.52 -15.26 10.76
N MET A 101 8.50 -14.55 10.24
CA MET A 101 8.35 -13.77 9.02
C MET A 101 7.89 -14.63 7.83
N GLY A 102 8.32 -15.89 7.77
CA GLY A 102 7.89 -16.82 6.72
C GLY A 102 6.40 -17.14 6.82
N LEU A 103 5.86 -17.34 8.03
CA LEU A 103 4.44 -17.60 8.22
C LEU A 103 3.60 -16.38 7.84
N ILE A 104 4.07 -15.17 8.19
CA ILE A 104 3.36 -13.93 7.85
C ILE A 104 3.25 -13.72 6.33
N PHE A 105 4.35 -13.91 5.59
CA PHE A 105 4.45 -13.46 4.20
C PHE A 105 4.26 -14.55 3.16
N TYR A 106 4.33 -15.84 3.51
CA TYR A 106 4.34 -16.92 2.52
C TYR A 106 3.12 -16.90 1.60
N ASP A 107 1.92 -16.82 2.16
CA ASP A 107 0.68 -16.84 1.39
C ASP A 107 0.52 -15.57 0.55
N SER A 108 0.70 -14.39 1.15
CA SER A 108 0.55 -13.09 0.48
C SER A 108 1.54 -12.93 -0.68
N LEU A 109 2.81 -13.33 -0.50
CA LEU A 109 3.79 -13.28 -1.59
C LEU A 109 3.54 -14.34 -2.67
N SER A 110 2.95 -15.48 -2.32
CA SER A 110 2.56 -16.51 -3.29
C SER A 110 1.39 -16.04 -4.14
N GLU A 111 0.39 -15.41 -3.53
CA GLU A 111 -0.75 -14.81 -4.23
C GLU A 111 -0.29 -13.64 -5.14
N MET A 112 0.56 -12.76 -4.63
CA MET A 112 1.15 -11.67 -5.42
C MET A 112 1.91 -12.19 -6.64
N ALA A 113 2.75 -13.22 -6.46
CA ALA A 113 3.51 -13.84 -7.54
C ALA A 113 2.59 -14.45 -8.59
N ALA A 114 1.59 -15.23 -8.17
CA ALA A 114 0.61 -15.85 -9.09
C ALA A 114 -0.17 -14.77 -9.88
N TYR A 115 -0.54 -13.68 -9.22
CA TYR A 115 -1.21 -12.56 -9.88
C TYR A 115 -0.32 -11.88 -10.93
N LEU A 116 0.95 -11.61 -10.61
CA LEU A 116 1.91 -11.03 -11.57
C LEU A 116 2.15 -11.97 -12.76
N GLU A 117 2.27 -13.29 -12.52
CA GLU A 117 2.41 -14.29 -13.57
C GLU A 117 1.18 -14.33 -14.50
N GLN A 118 -0.02 -14.20 -13.94
CA GLN A 118 -1.27 -14.08 -14.71
C GLN A 118 -1.32 -12.82 -15.58
N GLN A 119 -0.68 -11.72 -15.12
CA GLN A 119 -0.54 -10.48 -15.88
C GLN A 119 0.60 -10.52 -16.93
N GLY A 120 1.30 -11.64 -17.08
CA GLY A 120 2.34 -11.86 -18.08
C GLY A 120 3.76 -11.50 -17.62
N TYR A 121 3.99 -11.29 -16.33
CA TYR A 121 5.32 -11.06 -15.76
C TYR A 121 5.96 -12.38 -15.36
N GLY A 122 7.24 -12.59 -15.69
CA GLY A 122 8.02 -13.65 -15.04
C GLY A 122 8.29 -13.29 -13.58
N VAL A 123 8.20 -14.25 -12.66
CA VAL A 123 8.52 -14.01 -11.23
C VAL A 123 9.60 -14.98 -10.76
N THR A 124 10.65 -14.44 -10.15
CA THR A 124 11.71 -15.25 -9.51
C THR A 124 11.66 -15.04 -8.00
N ARG A 125 11.53 -16.12 -7.25
CA ARG A 125 11.46 -16.10 -5.78
C ARG A 125 12.76 -16.59 -5.17
N ARG A 126 13.39 -15.78 -4.31
CA ARG A 126 14.61 -16.08 -3.55
C ARG A 126 14.34 -15.91 -2.05
N LEU A 127 13.39 -16.69 -1.55
CA LEU A 127 12.91 -16.60 -0.17
C LEU A 127 13.68 -17.57 0.71
N GLN A 128 14.38 -17.04 1.71
CA GLN A 128 15.08 -17.78 2.75
C GLN A 128 14.60 -17.30 4.12
N TRP A 129 13.62 -18.00 4.66
CA TRP A 129 13.03 -17.71 5.96
C TRP A 129 13.97 -18.26 7.05
N ASN A 130 14.63 -17.38 7.79
CA ASN A 130 15.65 -17.77 8.76
C ASN A 130 15.12 -17.82 10.20
N GLY A 131 13.83 -18.06 10.40
CA GLY A 131 13.19 -18.10 11.70
C GLY A 131 13.16 -16.72 12.40
N CYS A 132 13.28 -15.62 11.65
CA CYS A 132 13.21 -14.28 12.19
C CYS A 132 11.76 -13.94 12.56
N ARG A 133 11.54 -13.55 13.81
CA ARG A 133 10.23 -13.10 14.29
C ARG A 133 10.14 -11.58 14.22
N ILE A 134 9.01 -11.09 13.72
CA ILE A 134 8.72 -9.67 13.58
C ILE A 134 7.31 -9.36 14.10
N ARG A 135 7.04 -8.08 14.38
CA ARG A 135 5.71 -7.57 14.69
C ARG A 135 5.23 -6.72 13.53
N ILE A 136 3.99 -6.94 13.13
CA ILE A 136 3.37 -6.21 12.02
C ILE A 136 1.97 -5.72 12.38
N ASN A 137 1.42 -4.91 11.49
CA ASN A 137 -0.01 -4.69 11.36
C ASN A 137 -0.45 -5.26 10.02
N GLN A 138 -1.33 -6.25 10.01
CA GLN A 138 -1.73 -7.02 8.82
C GLN A 138 -2.37 -6.13 7.75
N GLU A 139 -3.16 -5.13 8.14
CA GLU A 139 -3.76 -4.19 7.20
C GLU A 139 -2.70 -3.37 6.47
N TYR A 140 -1.66 -2.91 7.20
CA TYR A 140 -0.55 -2.16 6.61
C TYR A 140 0.26 -3.03 5.64
N ILE A 141 0.52 -4.28 5.98
CA ILE A 141 1.22 -5.21 5.08
C ILE A 141 0.44 -5.42 3.79
N SER A 142 -0.87 -5.67 3.87
CA SER A 142 -1.73 -5.82 2.68
C SER A 142 -1.64 -4.59 1.78
N ARG A 143 -1.75 -3.38 2.33
CA ARG A 143 -1.66 -2.13 1.58
C ARG A 143 -0.27 -1.87 0.99
N ILE A 144 0.79 -2.22 1.71
CA ILE A 144 2.17 -2.14 1.20
C ILE A 144 2.34 -3.04 -0.02
N LEU A 145 1.92 -4.30 0.06
CA LEU A 145 2.00 -5.24 -1.05
C LEU A 145 1.15 -4.81 -2.26
N ASP A 146 -0.04 -4.26 -2.02
CA ASP A 146 -0.89 -3.68 -3.06
C ASP A 146 -0.20 -2.51 -3.78
N ASN A 147 0.43 -1.60 -3.04
CA ASN A 147 1.18 -0.47 -3.59
C ASN A 147 2.37 -0.96 -4.44
N ILE A 148 3.13 -1.93 -3.94
CA ILE A 148 4.27 -2.51 -4.68
C ILE A 148 3.78 -3.22 -5.94
N THR A 149 2.73 -4.04 -5.85
CA THR A 149 2.11 -4.73 -6.99
C THR A 149 1.64 -3.73 -8.05
N SER A 150 0.94 -2.68 -7.65
CA SER A 150 0.49 -1.62 -8.56
C SER A 150 1.66 -0.91 -9.25
N ASN A 151 2.76 -0.66 -8.54
CA ASN A 151 3.97 -0.07 -9.11
C ASN A 151 4.62 -1.00 -10.13
N ILE A 152 4.74 -2.29 -9.83
CA ILE A 152 5.26 -3.29 -10.77
C ILE A 152 4.41 -3.31 -12.05
N LEU A 153 3.08 -3.41 -11.93
CA LEU A 153 2.18 -3.44 -13.09
C LEU A 153 2.25 -2.17 -13.96
N LYS A 154 2.57 -1.02 -13.36
CA LYS A 154 2.66 0.26 -14.08
C LYS A 154 4.00 0.49 -14.77
N TYR A 155 5.08 0.02 -14.17
CA TYR A 155 6.42 0.46 -14.54
C TYR A 155 7.38 -0.66 -14.89
N ALA A 156 7.10 -1.91 -14.49
CA ALA A 156 8.00 -3.02 -14.78
C ALA A 156 7.92 -3.45 -16.24
N ARG A 157 9.07 -3.79 -16.81
CA ARG A 157 9.18 -4.40 -18.14
C ARG A 157 8.84 -5.88 -18.05
N GLN A 158 8.06 -6.37 -19.01
CA GLN A 158 7.66 -7.79 -19.07
C GLN A 158 8.76 -8.70 -19.66
N ASP A 159 9.79 -8.12 -20.27
CA ASP A 159 10.92 -8.88 -20.84
C ASP A 159 11.96 -9.33 -19.79
N ALA A 160 11.77 -8.93 -18.55
CA ALA A 160 12.62 -9.31 -17.42
C ALA A 160 11.77 -9.77 -16.23
N PRO A 161 12.23 -10.77 -15.46
CA PRO A 161 11.47 -11.25 -14.32
C PRO A 161 11.50 -10.24 -13.16
N VAL A 162 10.39 -10.15 -12.46
CA VAL A 162 10.30 -9.53 -11.12
C VAL A 162 10.98 -10.46 -10.12
N GLN A 163 11.89 -9.93 -9.31
CA GLN A 163 12.53 -10.70 -8.26
C GLN A 163 11.90 -10.36 -6.91
N ILE A 164 11.52 -11.38 -6.16
CA ILE A 164 11.03 -11.26 -4.78
C ILE A 164 11.98 -12.09 -3.91
N GLY A 165 12.56 -11.47 -2.91
CA GLY A 165 13.51 -12.18 -2.07
C GLY A 165 13.59 -11.64 -0.65
N THR A 166 14.25 -12.38 0.21
CA THR A 166 14.53 -11.99 1.58
C THR A 166 15.99 -11.57 1.73
N VAL A 167 16.26 -10.69 2.67
CA VAL A 167 17.59 -10.20 3.04
C VAL A 167 17.69 -10.07 4.55
N LYS A 168 18.89 -10.36 5.09
CA LYS A 168 19.22 -10.12 6.50
C LYS A 168 20.12 -8.89 6.62
N ALA A 169 19.92 -8.10 7.64
CA ALA A 169 20.92 -7.12 8.04
C ALA A 169 22.17 -7.82 8.59
N GLU A 170 23.34 -7.19 8.42
CA GLU A 170 24.64 -7.77 8.83
C GLU A 170 24.69 -8.06 10.34
N GLU A 171 24.00 -7.29 11.17
CA GLU A 171 23.97 -7.43 12.65
C GLU A 171 22.79 -8.25 13.19
N GLU A 172 22.04 -8.96 12.34
CA GLU A 172 20.86 -9.78 12.72
C GLU A 172 19.73 -9.01 13.45
N GLU A 173 19.77 -7.68 13.48
CA GLU A 173 18.77 -6.85 14.16
C GLU A 173 17.54 -6.51 13.29
N ALA A 174 17.61 -6.80 12.01
CA ALA A 174 16.51 -6.60 11.09
C ALA A 174 16.45 -7.69 10.01
N ALA A 175 15.26 -7.98 9.56
CA ALA A 175 15.00 -8.83 8.41
C ALA A 175 14.25 -8.05 7.34
N GLY A 176 14.55 -8.31 6.08
CA GLY A 176 13.96 -7.57 4.97
C GLY A 176 13.36 -8.46 3.89
N ILE A 177 12.40 -7.88 3.18
CA ILE A 177 11.87 -8.41 1.92
C ILE A 177 12.14 -7.37 0.85
N TYR A 178 12.71 -7.81 -0.27
CA TYR A 178 12.92 -6.93 -1.41
C TYR A 178 12.10 -7.36 -2.62
N PHE A 179 11.74 -6.36 -3.40
CA PHE A 179 11.09 -6.48 -4.72
C PHE A 179 11.96 -5.71 -5.70
N GLU A 180 12.37 -6.40 -6.77
CA GLU A 180 13.27 -5.82 -7.77
C GLU A 180 12.69 -6.09 -9.17
N ASN A 181 12.66 -5.08 -10.01
CA ASN A 181 12.20 -5.20 -11.39
C ASN A 181 12.95 -4.24 -12.32
N ARG A 182 12.98 -4.56 -13.61
CA ARG A 182 13.45 -3.62 -14.61
C ARG A 182 12.35 -2.64 -14.98
N ILE A 183 12.77 -1.38 -15.21
CA ILE A 183 11.91 -0.27 -15.65
C ILE A 183 12.40 0.28 -16.97
N GLU A 184 11.57 1.01 -17.71
CA GLU A 184 12.00 1.75 -18.89
C GLU A 184 12.81 3.00 -18.51
N LYS A 185 13.79 3.37 -19.36
CA LYS A 185 14.72 4.51 -19.09
C LYS A 185 14.00 5.86 -18.99
N ASP A 186 12.88 6.03 -19.70
CA ASP A 186 12.16 7.30 -19.85
C ASP A 186 10.85 7.37 -19.04
N VAL A 187 10.70 6.55 -17.99
CA VAL A 187 9.56 6.72 -17.10
C VAL A 187 9.70 8.04 -16.38
N ASP A 188 8.97 9.02 -16.92
CA ASP A 188 8.88 10.38 -16.40
C ASP A 188 8.48 10.35 -14.92
N ASP A 189 9.27 10.98 -14.08
CA ASP A 189 9.18 11.02 -12.60
C ASP A 189 7.92 11.75 -12.09
N ARG A 190 6.86 11.85 -12.94
CA ARG A 190 5.67 12.63 -12.67
C ARG A 190 4.75 11.98 -11.67
N GLU A 191 4.77 12.56 -10.50
CA GLU A 191 3.74 12.61 -9.41
C GLU A 191 3.17 11.30 -8.84
N SER A 192 2.85 10.27 -9.61
CA SER A 192 2.09 9.12 -9.08
C SER A 192 2.92 8.11 -8.29
N THR A 193 4.22 7.96 -8.61
CA THR A 193 5.12 7.00 -7.95
C THR A 193 5.52 7.47 -6.55
N LYS A 194 5.62 8.78 -6.35
CA LYS A 194 6.05 9.36 -5.07
C LYS A 194 5.03 9.13 -3.96
N ILE A 195 3.73 9.22 -4.28
CA ILE A 195 2.65 9.07 -3.28
C ILE A 195 2.63 7.63 -2.72
N GLY A 196 2.64 6.62 -3.60
CA GLY A 196 2.61 5.21 -3.17
C GLY A 196 3.83 4.81 -2.33
N ILE A 197 5.05 5.26 -2.72
CA ILE A 197 6.27 4.99 -1.95
C ILE A 197 6.25 5.72 -0.60
N GLN A 198 5.83 6.98 -0.56
CA GLN A 198 5.70 7.73 0.71
C GLN A 198 4.70 7.07 1.66
N SER A 199 3.61 6.50 1.13
CA SER A 199 2.65 5.74 1.91
C SER A 199 3.29 4.48 2.51
N VAL A 200 4.07 3.73 1.70
CA VAL A 200 4.84 2.57 2.17
C VAL A 200 5.84 2.99 3.26
N GLU A 201 6.61 4.06 3.06
CA GLU A 201 7.55 4.58 4.07
C GLU A 201 6.89 4.86 5.41
N LYS A 202 5.74 5.56 5.38
CA LYS A 202 5.00 5.90 6.61
C LYS A 202 4.45 4.66 7.32
N MET A 203 3.88 3.71 6.57
CA MET A 203 3.39 2.46 7.14
C MET A 203 4.52 1.66 7.80
N MET A 204 5.67 1.55 7.12
CA MET A 204 6.85 0.89 7.67
C MET A 204 7.34 1.58 8.94
N GLN A 205 7.44 2.91 8.94
CA GLN A 205 7.86 3.69 10.13
C GLN A 205 6.92 3.48 11.31
N LYS A 206 5.60 3.44 11.09
CA LYS A 206 4.62 3.17 12.15
C LYS A 206 4.77 1.77 12.73
N MET A 207 5.24 0.80 11.96
CA MET A 207 5.58 -0.55 12.44
C MET A 207 7.00 -0.65 13.05
N GLY A 208 7.71 0.48 13.18
CA GLY A 208 9.09 0.51 13.70
C GLY A 208 10.16 0.07 12.70
N GLY A 209 9.76 -0.21 11.46
CA GLY A 209 10.64 -0.56 10.35
C GLY A 209 10.96 0.64 9.45
N TYR A 210 11.56 0.36 8.30
CA TYR A 210 11.81 1.35 7.27
C TYR A 210 11.80 0.69 5.89
N CYS A 211 11.69 1.49 4.82
CA CYS A 211 11.92 1.00 3.48
C CYS A 211 13.12 1.71 2.84
N GLN A 212 13.81 1.00 1.98
CA GLN A 212 14.92 1.49 1.19
C GLN A 212 14.57 1.34 -0.28
N VAL A 213 14.71 2.43 -1.05
CA VAL A 213 14.46 2.45 -2.48
C VAL A 213 15.77 2.71 -3.21
N GLU A 214 16.11 1.84 -4.13
CA GLU A 214 17.27 1.93 -5.00
C GLU A 214 16.76 2.04 -6.44
N LYS A 215 17.17 3.09 -7.14
CA LYS A 215 16.84 3.31 -8.56
C LYS A 215 18.12 3.54 -9.33
N GLU A 216 18.48 2.58 -10.14
CA GLU A 216 19.55 2.69 -11.14
C GLU A 216 18.91 2.79 -12.53
N GLU A 217 19.65 3.13 -13.58
CA GLU A 217 19.14 3.47 -14.93
C GLU A 217 17.93 2.66 -15.42
N GLU A 218 17.94 1.35 -15.25
CA GLU A 218 16.86 0.42 -15.66
C GLU A 218 16.39 -0.50 -14.53
N LEU A 219 16.88 -0.32 -13.32
CA LEU A 219 16.58 -1.18 -12.18
C LEU A 219 15.87 -0.37 -11.11
N PHE A 220 14.77 -0.90 -10.62
CA PHE A 220 14.08 -0.42 -9.45
C PHE A 220 14.03 -1.52 -8.41
N LYS A 221 14.46 -1.20 -7.19
CA LYS A 221 14.40 -2.12 -6.07
C LYS A 221 13.89 -1.41 -4.84
N ILE A 222 12.92 -2.01 -4.18
CA ILE A 222 12.41 -1.59 -2.88
C ILE A 222 12.64 -2.70 -1.87
N THR A 223 13.21 -2.37 -0.72
CA THR A 223 13.45 -3.30 0.39
C THR A 223 12.69 -2.81 1.61
N LEU A 224 11.85 -3.67 2.16
CA LEU A 224 11.11 -3.46 3.40
C LEU A 224 11.91 -4.07 4.55
N TRP A 225 12.29 -3.27 5.54
CA TRP A 225 13.07 -3.71 6.68
C TRP A 225 12.22 -3.72 7.95
N PHE A 226 12.17 -4.85 8.62
CA PHE A 226 11.44 -5.06 9.87
C PHE A 226 12.40 -5.29 11.01
N PRO A 227 12.18 -4.67 12.20
CA PRO A 227 12.97 -4.97 13.39
C PRO A 227 12.72 -6.41 13.82
N ALA A 228 13.79 -7.16 14.05
CA ALA A 228 13.71 -8.51 14.57
C ALA A 228 13.37 -8.49 16.06
N VAL A 229 12.46 -9.36 16.48
CA VAL A 229 12.16 -9.57 17.90
C VAL A 229 13.06 -10.68 18.40
N ARG A 230 13.91 -10.37 19.39
CA ARG A 230 14.72 -11.38 20.09
C ARG A 230 13.84 -12.12 21.09
N GLU A 231 13.96 -13.44 21.14
CA GLU A 231 13.44 -14.21 22.28
C GLU A 231 14.33 -13.90 23.48
N GLU A 232 13.70 -13.48 24.60
CA GLU A 232 14.38 -13.36 25.89
C GLU A 232 14.68 -14.72 26.52
#